data_f25772ef2264c8458b34932f184d1805
#
_entry.id   f25772ef2264c8458b34932f184d1805
#
_cell.length_a   1.000
_cell.length_b   1.000
_cell.length_c   1.000
_cell.angle_alpha   90.00
_cell.angle_beta   90.00
_cell.angle_gamma   90.00
#
_symmetry.space_group_name_H-M   'P 1'
#
loop_
_entity.id
_entity.type
_entity.pdbx_description
1 polymer ?
#
loop_
_entity_poly.entity_id
_entity_poly.type
_entity_poly.pdbx_seq_one_letter_code
_entity_poly.pdbx_strand_id
1 'polypeptide(L)'
;EAPDKDGNYYDADLLPILDKILARKRKKEFIVLHTYGSHFNYMDRYPRQMAHFQPDTHCEAKKENRPDLINAYDNTIRYTDLVLSGVIERLRAHGGMSAMLYTSDHGENIFDDSHKLFLHASPRASEYELHVPFLVWTSQSFQHQEPAVAQALSANRHKQAQSSRSAFHTMLNIGGISTRFRQEHESLASPAYRPAPLLYLNDHNEAIPQAECGF
;
A
#
# COMPACT_ATOMS: atom_id res chain seq x y z
N GLU A 1 -12.37 16.72 5.56
CA GLU A 1 -12.14 16.60 4.12
C GLU A 1 -12.34 17.96 3.48
N ALA A 2 -11.38 18.43 2.70
CA ALA A 2 -11.47 19.66 1.95
C ALA A 2 -11.16 19.35 0.48
N PRO A 3 -12.09 19.61 -0.46
CA PRO A 3 -11.80 19.46 -1.87
C PRO A 3 -10.72 20.47 -2.30
N ASP A 4 -10.02 20.17 -3.37
CA ASP A 4 -9.21 21.15 -4.05
C ASP A 4 -10.09 22.26 -4.67
N LYS A 5 -9.47 23.23 -5.35
CA LYS A 5 -10.21 24.34 -5.99
C LYS A 5 -11.18 23.87 -7.08
N ASP A 6 -10.97 22.64 -7.62
CA ASP A 6 -11.78 22.04 -8.66
C ASP A 6 -12.77 20.97 -8.13
N GLY A 7 -12.83 20.81 -6.78
CA GLY A 7 -13.75 19.88 -6.11
C GLY A 7 -13.21 18.45 -5.97
N ASN A 8 -11.96 18.20 -6.37
CA ASN A 8 -11.32 16.89 -6.20
C ASN A 8 -10.62 16.77 -4.85
N TYR A 9 -10.58 15.55 -4.33
CA TYR A 9 -9.78 15.20 -3.15
C TYR A 9 -8.57 14.41 -3.61
N TYR A 10 -7.40 14.83 -3.13
CA TYR A 10 -6.16 14.10 -3.34
C TYR A 10 -5.65 13.48 -2.05
N ASP A 11 -4.93 12.39 -2.15
CA ASP A 11 -4.40 11.69 -0.98
C ASP A 11 -3.51 12.57 -0.10
N ALA A 12 -2.84 13.58 -0.67
CA ALA A 12 -2.08 14.57 0.11
C ALA A 12 -2.94 15.43 1.05
N ASP A 13 -4.26 15.51 0.85
CA ASP A 13 -5.18 16.23 1.73
C ASP A 13 -5.31 15.53 3.11
N LEU A 14 -4.89 14.29 3.19
CA LEU A 14 -4.77 13.56 4.46
C LEU A 14 -3.61 14.08 5.34
N LEU A 15 -2.58 14.72 4.75
CA LEU A 15 -1.40 15.16 5.48
C LEU A 15 -1.71 16.25 6.52
N PRO A 16 -2.47 17.33 6.22
CA PRO A 16 -2.90 18.28 7.24
C PRO A 16 -3.80 17.69 8.32
N ILE A 17 -4.55 16.62 7.99
CA ILE A 17 -5.37 15.92 8.97
C ILE A 17 -4.47 15.12 9.92
N LEU A 18 -3.45 14.45 9.38
CA LEU A 18 -2.42 13.78 10.19
C LEU A 18 -1.72 14.77 11.14
N ASP A 19 -1.35 15.97 10.66
CA ASP A 19 -0.76 17.02 11.52
C ASP A 19 -1.66 17.35 12.71
N LYS A 20 -2.97 17.52 12.50
CA LYS A 20 -3.95 17.78 13.56
C LYS A 20 -4.06 16.61 14.55
N ILE A 21 -3.95 15.37 14.09
CA ILE A 21 -3.98 14.19 14.94
C ILE A 21 -2.71 14.15 15.80
N LEU A 22 -1.54 14.28 15.20
CA LEU A 22 -0.24 14.24 15.87
C LEU A 22 -0.09 15.39 16.90
N ALA A 23 -0.67 16.56 16.63
CA ALA A 23 -0.66 17.70 17.54
C ALA A 23 -1.39 17.41 18.88
N ARG A 24 -2.24 16.38 18.95
CA ARG A 24 -2.93 15.97 20.20
C ARG A 24 -1.99 15.35 21.23
N LYS A 25 -0.79 14.92 20.81
CA LYS A 25 0.27 14.33 21.65
C LYS A 25 -0.24 13.20 22.54
N ARG A 26 -1.09 12.35 22.03
CA ARG A 26 -1.60 11.20 22.78
C ARG A 26 -0.49 10.19 23.04
N LYS A 27 -0.59 9.49 24.15
CA LYS A 27 0.40 8.52 24.59
C LYS A 27 0.52 7.30 23.64
N LYS A 28 -0.59 6.89 23.04
CA LYS A 28 -0.68 5.82 22.05
C LYS A 28 -1.77 6.19 21.03
N GLU A 29 -1.47 6.07 19.76
CA GLU A 29 -2.41 6.29 18.68
C GLU A 29 -2.24 5.19 17.63
N PHE A 30 -3.36 4.73 17.11
CA PHE A 30 -3.45 3.93 15.89
C PHE A 30 -4.21 4.77 14.86
N ILE A 31 -3.56 5.07 13.75
CA ILE A 31 -4.09 5.94 12.71
C ILE A 31 -4.19 5.12 11.43
N VAL A 32 -5.36 5.12 10.80
CA VAL A 32 -5.59 4.55 9.48
C VAL A 32 -5.78 5.69 8.50
N LEU A 33 -4.91 5.78 7.50
CA LEU A 33 -5.04 6.66 6.35
C LEU A 33 -5.51 5.81 5.18
N HIS A 34 -6.77 5.99 4.78
CA HIS A 34 -7.35 5.30 3.63
C HIS A 34 -7.20 6.19 2.41
N THR A 35 -6.39 5.77 1.46
CA THR A 35 -6.05 6.50 0.24
C THR A 35 -6.80 5.95 -0.96
N TYR A 36 -6.99 6.77 -1.98
CA TYR A 36 -7.42 6.32 -3.30
C TYR A 36 -6.28 5.60 -4.05
N GLY A 37 -5.04 6.03 -3.81
CA GLY A 37 -3.88 5.45 -4.48
C GLY A 37 -3.97 5.54 -6.00
N SER A 38 -3.77 4.40 -6.63
CA SER A 38 -3.76 4.26 -8.10
C SER A 38 -5.09 3.75 -8.68
N HIS A 39 -6.21 4.04 -8.02
CA HIS A 39 -7.54 3.65 -8.50
C HIS A 39 -7.91 4.36 -9.80
N PHE A 40 -8.52 3.67 -10.73
CA PHE A 40 -9.05 4.23 -11.98
C PHE A 40 -10.18 5.26 -11.66
N ASN A 41 -10.33 6.42 -12.34
CA ASN A 41 -9.56 6.95 -13.45
C ASN A 41 -8.24 7.57 -12.94
N TYR A 42 -7.11 7.11 -13.48
CA TYR A 42 -5.78 7.46 -12.96
C TYR A 42 -5.49 8.97 -13.00
N MET A 43 -5.91 9.68 -14.06
CA MET A 43 -5.72 11.14 -14.20
C MET A 43 -6.29 11.95 -13.04
N ASP A 44 -7.33 11.42 -12.36
CA ASP A 44 -8.01 12.11 -11.27
C ASP A 44 -7.33 11.88 -9.91
N ARG A 45 -6.24 11.09 -9.88
CA ARG A 45 -5.58 10.70 -8.63
C ARG A 45 -4.39 11.58 -8.26
N TYR A 46 -3.95 12.49 -9.12
CA TYR A 46 -2.86 13.43 -8.85
C TYR A 46 -3.16 14.82 -9.44
N PRO A 47 -2.66 15.90 -8.81
CA PRO A 47 -2.77 17.24 -9.38
C PRO A 47 -2.03 17.33 -10.72
N ARG A 48 -2.59 17.99 -11.73
CA ARG A 48 -2.01 18.08 -13.09
C ARG A 48 -0.56 18.57 -13.12
N GLN A 49 -0.18 19.48 -12.24
CA GLN A 49 1.21 19.94 -12.12
C GLN A 49 2.18 18.86 -11.62
N MET A 50 1.67 17.74 -11.11
CA MET A 50 2.47 16.60 -10.65
C MET A 50 2.64 15.53 -11.74
N ALA A 51 1.98 15.67 -12.87
CA ALA A 51 2.14 14.79 -14.03
C ALA A 51 3.56 14.87 -14.58
N HIS A 52 4.30 13.79 -14.45
CA HIS A 52 5.69 13.66 -14.88
C HIS A 52 5.80 12.89 -16.20
N PHE A 53 5.10 11.78 -16.30
CA PHE A 53 5.07 10.95 -17.50
C PHE A 53 3.99 11.45 -18.45
N GLN A 54 4.33 11.64 -19.73
CA GLN A 54 3.49 12.24 -20.75
C GLN A 54 3.62 11.48 -22.06
N PRO A 55 2.59 11.44 -22.92
CA PRO A 55 1.24 11.97 -22.67
C PRO A 55 0.45 11.11 -21.67
N ASP A 56 -0.49 11.72 -20.95
CA ASP A 56 -1.33 11.07 -19.95
C ASP A 56 -2.81 11.50 -20.06
N THR A 57 -3.24 11.92 -21.24
CA THR A 57 -4.54 12.59 -21.44
C THR A 57 -5.61 11.71 -22.07
N HIS A 58 -5.23 10.65 -22.78
CA HIS A 58 -6.16 9.71 -23.41
C HIS A 58 -6.37 8.48 -22.52
N CYS A 59 -7.07 8.66 -21.41
CA CYS A 59 -7.26 7.63 -20.39
C CYS A 59 -8.60 6.88 -20.50
N GLU A 60 -9.25 6.88 -21.67
CA GLU A 60 -10.34 5.92 -21.91
C GLU A 60 -9.81 4.48 -21.89
N ALA A 61 -10.60 3.56 -21.30
CA ALA A 61 -10.28 2.14 -21.17
C ALA A 61 -10.25 1.41 -22.54
N LYS A 62 -9.30 1.80 -23.39
CA LYS A 62 -9.07 1.23 -24.71
C LYS A 62 -7.60 0.86 -24.88
N LYS A 63 -7.34 -0.26 -25.56
CA LYS A 63 -5.98 -0.75 -25.79
C LYS A 63 -5.09 0.26 -26.55
N GLU A 64 -5.69 1.01 -27.44
CA GLU A 64 -5.00 2.05 -28.22
C GLU A 64 -4.42 3.16 -27.32
N ASN A 65 -5.08 3.41 -26.20
CA ASN A 65 -4.68 4.41 -25.22
C ASN A 65 -3.70 3.86 -24.16
N ARG A 66 -3.27 2.61 -24.27
CA ARG A 66 -2.38 1.98 -23.27
C ARG A 66 -1.15 2.81 -22.89
N PRO A 67 -0.43 3.47 -23.83
CA PRO A 67 0.72 4.30 -23.44
C PRO A 67 0.34 5.45 -22.51
N ASP A 68 -0.77 6.15 -22.77
CA ASP A 68 -1.26 7.25 -21.93
C ASP A 68 -1.76 6.72 -20.58
N LEU A 69 -2.45 5.56 -20.58
CA LEU A 69 -2.91 4.90 -19.36
C LEU A 69 -1.76 4.50 -18.43
N ILE A 70 -0.67 3.94 -18.99
CA ILE A 70 0.54 3.61 -18.23
C ILE A 70 1.15 4.89 -17.65
N ASN A 71 1.34 5.93 -18.46
CA ASN A 71 1.90 7.19 -17.99
C ASN A 71 1.06 7.79 -16.85
N ALA A 72 -0.26 7.77 -16.99
CA ALA A 72 -1.17 8.23 -15.94
C ALA A 72 -1.06 7.36 -14.67
N TYR A 73 -1.00 6.04 -14.82
CA TYR A 73 -0.80 5.11 -13.71
C TYR A 73 0.53 5.35 -13.00
N ASP A 74 1.63 5.48 -13.74
CA ASP A 74 2.96 5.76 -13.18
C ASP A 74 3.00 7.12 -12.45
N ASN A 75 2.25 8.12 -12.93
CA ASN A 75 2.08 9.38 -12.22
C ASN A 75 1.37 9.18 -10.88
N THR A 76 0.38 8.27 -10.78
CA THR A 76 -0.27 7.94 -9.49
C THR A 76 0.71 7.29 -8.53
N ILE A 77 1.58 6.39 -9.00
CA ILE A 77 2.62 5.74 -8.17
C ILE A 77 3.58 6.79 -7.61
N ARG A 78 4.05 7.73 -8.45
CA ARG A 78 4.88 8.85 -7.99
C ARG A 78 4.18 9.72 -6.96
N TYR A 79 2.89 9.96 -7.16
CA TYR A 79 2.12 10.78 -6.22
C TYR A 79 1.90 10.06 -4.89
N THR A 80 1.65 8.75 -4.92
CA THR A 80 1.58 7.91 -3.72
C THR A 80 2.90 7.93 -2.95
N ASP A 81 4.05 7.82 -3.63
CA ASP A 81 5.36 7.92 -3.00
C ASP A 81 5.56 9.28 -2.29
N LEU A 82 5.15 10.37 -2.92
CA LEU A 82 5.18 11.71 -2.32
C LEU A 82 4.32 11.78 -1.04
N VAL A 83 3.12 11.21 -1.08
CA VAL A 83 2.22 11.18 0.09
C VAL A 83 2.83 10.36 1.23
N LEU A 84 3.34 9.15 0.93
CA LEU A 84 3.99 8.29 1.93
C LEU A 84 5.24 8.96 2.52
N SER A 85 6.03 9.62 1.68
CA SER A 85 7.18 10.43 2.12
C SER A 85 6.74 11.54 3.08
N GLY A 86 5.66 12.24 2.74
CA GLY A 86 5.06 13.27 3.59
C GLY A 86 4.55 12.73 4.93
N VAL A 87 4.02 11.52 4.98
CA VAL A 87 3.65 10.85 6.24
C VAL A 87 4.91 10.56 7.08
N ILE A 88 5.94 9.98 6.46
CA ILE A 88 7.20 9.65 7.15
C ILE A 88 7.87 10.90 7.73
N GLU A 89 7.91 11.99 6.98
CA GLU A 89 8.48 13.28 7.45
C GLU A 89 7.75 13.80 8.69
N ARG A 90 6.42 13.72 8.71
CA ARG A 90 5.59 14.14 9.86
C ARG A 90 5.84 13.26 11.08
N LEU A 91 5.93 11.96 10.88
CA LEU A 91 6.26 11.03 11.96
C LEU A 91 7.68 11.28 12.52
N ARG A 92 8.64 11.59 11.65
CA ARG A 92 10.00 11.99 12.07
C ARG A 92 9.99 13.29 12.87
N ALA A 93 9.28 14.31 12.37
CA ALA A 93 9.17 15.61 13.04
C ALA A 93 8.41 15.54 14.37
N HIS A 94 7.38 14.68 14.46
CA HIS A 94 6.66 14.43 15.70
C HIS A 94 7.58 13.84 16.77
N GLY A 95 8.57 13.05 16.37
CA GLY A 95 9.51 12.36 17.25
C GLY A 95 8.86 11.18 17.99
N GLY A 96 9.67 10.55 18.87
CA GLY A 96 9.22 9.41 19.63
C GLY A 96 9.17 8.09 18.82
N MET A 97 8.55 7.08 19.41
CA MET A 97 8.43 5.76 18.84
C MET A 97 7.26 5.72 17.87
N SER A 98 7.54 5.57 16.58
CA SER A 98 6.52 5.50 15.53
C SER A 98 6.88 4.51 14.44
N ALA A 99 5.85 3.95 13.81
CA ALA A 99 5.97 3.06 12.66
C ALA A 99 4.83 3.32 11.67
N MET A 100 5.06 3.00 10.41
CA MET A 100 4.07 3.03 9.33
C MET A 100 4.11 1.70 8.59
N LEU A 101 2.94 1.13 8.31
CA LEU A 101 2.77 0.04 7.36
C LEU A 101 1.91 0.56 6.21
N TYR A 102 2.35 0.32 5.00
CA TYR A 102 1.61 0.60 3.79
C TYR A 102 1.49 -0.67 2.94
N THR A 103 0.32 -0.90 2.41
CA THR A 103 0.06 -1.92 1.39
C THR A 103 -1.13 -1.50 0.54
N SER A 104 -1.18 -1.95 -0.71
CA SER A 104 -2.40 -1.87 -1.53
C SER A 104 -3.25 -3.12 -1.28
N ASP A 105 -4.54 -3.02 -1.54
CA ASP A 105 -5.49 -4.14 -1.53
C ASP A 105 -5.34 -5.01 -2.79
N HIS A 106 -5.09 -4.40 -3.96
CA HIS A 106 -4.82 -5.05 -5.24
C HIS A 106 -3.94 -4.17 -6.14
N GLY A 107 -3.46 -4.74 -7.21
CA GLY A 107 -2.86 -4.04 -8.34
C GLY A 107 -3.88 -3.86 -9.47
N GLU A 108 -3.40 -3.53 -10.68
CA GLU A 108 -4.22 -3.21 -11.84
C GLU A 108 -3.64 -3.82 -13.13
N ASN A 109 -4.51 -4.34 -13.99
CA ASN A 109 -4.15 -4.66 -15.37
C ASN A 109 -4.33 -3.42 -16.25
N ILE A 110 -3.38 -3.19 -17.14
CA ILE A 110 -3.43 -2.10 -18.13
C ILE A 110 -3.10 -2.67 -19.51
N PHE A 111 -3.83 -3.71 -19.92
CA PHE A 111 -3.58 -4.44 -21.18
C PHE A 111 -2.14 -4.95 -21.28
N ASP A 112 -1.60 -5.50 -20.18
CA ASP A 112 -0.17 -5.81 -20.04
C ASP A 112 0.27 -7.02 -20.86
N ASP A 113 -0.62 -7.98 -21.04
CA ASP A 113 -0.33 -9.25 -21.69
C ASP A 113 -1.30 -9.61 -22.83
N SER A 114 -1.23 -10.85 -23.30
CA SER A 114 -2.09 -11.37 -24.36
C SER A 114 -3.56 -11.53 -23.96
N HIS A 115 -3.88 -11.59 -22.66
CA HIS A 115 -5.23 -11.72 -22.14
C HIS A 115 -6.03 -10.42 -22.24
N LYS A 116 -5.33 -9.28 -22.44
CA LYS A 116 -5.94 -7.95 -22.63
C LYS A 116 -6.83 -7.52 -21.46
N LEU A 117 -6.48 -7.93 -20.26
CA LEU A 117 -7.20 -7.54 -19.06
C LEU A 117 -7.04 -6.04 -18.80
N PHE A 118 -8.07 -5.45 -18.23
CA PHE A 118 -8.07 -4.06 -17.80
C PHE A 118 -8.71 -3.97 -16.41
N LEU A 119 -8.12 -3.17 -15.51
CA LEU A 119 -8.46 -3.09 -14.08
C LEU A 119 -8.23 -4.41 -13.34
N HIS A 120 -9.06 -4.68 -12.35
CA HIS A 120 -8.98 -5.82 -11.44
C HIS A 120 -10.32 -6.58 -11.40
N ALA A 121 -10.40 -7.61 -10.56
CA ALA A 121 -11.58 -8.46 -10.37
C ALA A 121 -11.97 -9.25 -11.64
N SER A 122 -10.99 -9.62 -12.45
CA SER A 122 -11.20 -10.55 -13.57
C SER A 122 -11.43 -11.97 -13.05
N PRO A 123 -12.17 -12.83 -13.78
CA PRO A 123 -12.36 -14.25 -13.39
C PRO A 123 -11.04 -15.01 -13.21
N ARG A 124 -9.98 -14.52 -13.88
CA ARG A 124 -8.59 -14.97 -13.67
C ARG A 124 -7.78 -13.78 -13.20
N ALA A 125 -7.27 -13.88 -11.98
CA ALA A 125 -6.33 -12.89 -11.48
C ALA A 125 -5.00 -12.98 -12.26
N SER A 126 -4.36 -11.85 -12.46
CA SER A 126 -3.04 -11.74 -13.06
C SER A 126 -1.99 -11.42 -12.00
N GLU A 127 -0.71 -11.58 -12.34
CA GLU A 127 0.38 -11.09 -11.46
C GLU A 127 0.30 -9.58 -11.24
N TYR A 128 -0.20 -8.81 -12.21
CA TYR A 128 -0.37 -7.36 -12.13
C TYR A 128 -1.43 -6.96 -11.07
N GLU A 129 -2.45 -7.78 -10.86
CA GLU A 129 -3.44 -7.57 -9.79
C GLU A 129 -2.93 -8.03 -8.42
N LEU A 130 -2.14 -9.09 -8.37
CA LEU A 130 -1.76 -9.77 -7.12
C LEU A 130 -0.46 -9.25 -6.51
N HIS A 131 0.44 -8.69 -7.32
CA HIS A 131 1.73 -8.19 -6.86
C HIS A 131 1.62 -6.75 -6.37
N VAL A 132 1.41 -6.59 -5.07
CA VAL A 132 1.24 -5.29 -4.42
C VAL A 132 2.42 -4.93 -3.53
N PRO A 133 2.68 -3.63 -3.29
CA PRO A 133 3.71 -3.20 -2.35
C PRO A 133 3.33 -3.56 -0.91
N PHE A 134 4.33 -3.94 -0.12
CA PHE A 134 4.22 -4.10 1.32
C PHE A 134 5.41 -3.41 1.99
N LEU A 135 5.17 -2.22 2.51
CA LEU A 135 6.22 -1.35 3.04
C LEU A 135 6.03 -1.14 4.54
N VAL A 136 7.10 -1.33 5.31
CA VAL A 136 7.15 -0.98 6.74
C VAL A 136 8.28 0.00 6.98
N TRP A 137 7.95 1.13 7.58
CA TRP A 137 8.91 2.11 8.06
C TRP A 137 8.84 2.22 9.59
N THR A 138 9.99 2.41 10.23
CA THR A 138 10.11 2.59 11.67
C THR A 138 11.04 3.75 12.00
N SER A 139 10.69 4.56 13.03
CA SER A 139 11.56 5.63 13.51
C SER A 139 12.80 5.07 14.20
N GLN A 140 13.85 5.89 14.32
CA GLN A 140 15.04 5.51 15.09
C GLN A 140 14.71 5.19 16.55
N SER A 141 13.82 5.96 17.15
CA SER A 141 13.34 5.70 18.53
C SER A 141 12.66 4.34 18.63
N PHE A 142 11.86 3.95 17.63
CA PHE A 142 11.28 2.61 17.56
C PHE A 142 12.35 1.52 17.51
N GLN A 143 13.33 1.68 16.61
CA GLN A 143 14.41 0.69 16.45
C GLN A 143 15.25 0.51 17.71
N HIS A 144 15.46 1.58 18.49
CA HIS A 144 16.16 1.51 19.75
C HIS A 144 15.34 0.87 20.88
N GLN A 145 14.03 1.12 20.93
CA GLN A 145 13.16 0.62 22.00
C GLN A 145 12.66 -0.80 21.72
N GLU A 146 12.48 -1.16 20.43
CA GLU A 146 12.01 -2.46 19.97
C GLU A 146 13.02 -3.12 19.01
N PRO A 147 14.27 -3.34 19.45
CA PRO A 147 15.34 -3.82 18.55
C PRO A 147 15.04 -5.20 17.97
N ALA A 148 14.37 -6.08 18.71
CA ALA A 148 14.02 -7.42 18.24
C ALA A 148 13.01 -7.36 17.08
N VAL A 149 12.01 -6.47 17.15
CA VAL A 149 11.02 -6.23 16.10
C VAL A 149 11.70 -5.62 14.86
N ALA A 150 12.54 -4.60 15.08
CA ALA A 150 13.28 -3.95 13.99
C ALA A 150 14.22 -4.93 13.26
N GLN A 151 14.91 -5.78 14.00
CA GLN A 151 15.77 -6.84 13.44
C GLN A 151 14.96 -7.88 12.65
N ALA A 152 13.82 -8.31 13.16
CA ALA A 152 12.94 -9.24 12.47
C ALA A 152 12.42 -8.65 11.16
N LEU A 153 11.93 -7.41 11.16
CA LEU A 153 11.51 -6.71 9.94
C LEU A 153 12.64 -6.64 8.90
N SER A 154 13.86 -6.30 9.33
CA SER A 154 15.03 -6.27 8.45
C SER A 154 15.37 -7.64 7.87
N ALA A 155 15.32 -8.69 8.68
CA ALA A 155 15.62 -10.06 8.27
C ALA A 155 14.56 -10.64 7.31
N ASN A 156 13.32 -10.17 7.43
CA ASN A 156 12.18 -10.67 6.65
C ASN A 156 11.87 -9.82 5.40
N ARG A 157 12.55 -8.70 5.18
CA ARG A 157 12.24 -7.68 4.14
C ARG A 157 12.17 -8.20 2.70
N HIS A 158 12.82 -9.33 2.41
CA HIS A 158 12.84 -9.94 1.07
C HIS A 158 12.09 -11.26 1.00
N LYS A 159 11.42 -11.64 2.09
CA LYS A 159 10.63 -12.85 2.09
C LYS A 159 9.27 -12.59 1.45
N GLN A 160 8.77 -13.59 0.74
CA GLN A 160 7.42 -13.58 0.21
C GLN A 160 6.41 -13.38 1.35
N ALA A 161 5.45 -12.47 1.16
CA ALA A 161 4.37 -12.19 2.11
C ALA A 161 3.04 -12.08 1.37
N GLN A 162 1.98 -12.47 2.04
CA GLN A 162 0.61 -12.24 1.59
C GLN A 162 0.02 -11.12 2.44
N SER A 163 -0.27 -9.95 1.83
CA SER A 163 -0.70 -8.75 2.56
C SER A 163 -1.94 -9.01 3.41
N SER A 164 -2.95 -9.69 2.88
CA SER A 164 -4.20 -10.03 3.59
C SER A 164 -4.00 -10.84 4.89
N ARG A 165 -2.90 -11.61 4.99
CA ARG A 165 -2.54 -12.37 6.19
C ARG A 165 -1.55 -11.60 7.06
N SER A 166 -0.44 -11.16 6.44
CA SER A 166 0.70 -10.63 7.17
C SER A 166 0.48 -9.22 7.73
N ALA A 167 -0.37 -8.39 7.12
CA ALA A 167 -0.57 -7.02 7.57
C ALA A 167 -1.11 -6.96 9.00
N PHE A 168 -2.17 -7.72 9.30
CA PHE A 168 -2.78 -7.76 10.63
C PHE A 168 -1.77 -8.20 11.71
N HIS A 169 -1.08 -9.32 11.49
CA HIS A 169 -0.15 -9.88 12.48
C HIS A 169 1.10 -9.00 12.65
N THR A 170 1.59 -8.40 11.56
CA THR A 170 2.71 -7.47 11.59
C THR A 170 2.35 -6.20 12.36
N MET A 171 1.16 -5.65 12.15
CA MET A 171 0.68 -4.47 12.89
C MET A 171 0.51 -4.75 14.39
N LEU A 172 0.00 -5.92 14.76
CA LEU A 172 -0.10 -6.31 16.18
C LEU A 172 1.28 -6.36 16.85
N ASN A 173 2.29 -6.93 16.17
CA ASN A 173 3.65 -6.98 16.71
C ASN A 173 4.29 -5.58 16.79
N ILE A 174 4.17 -4.75 15.76
CA ILE A 174 4.64 -3.37 15.76
C ILE A 174 3.99 -2.56 16.89
N GLY A 175 2.68 -2.75 17.13
CA GLY A 175 1.94 -2.09 18.19
C GLY A 175 2.18 -2.65 19.59
N GLY A 176 3.01 -3.69 19.75
CA GLY A 176 3.23 -4.37 21.03
C GLY A 176 1.95 -5.01 21.61
N ILE A 177 1.01 -5.39 20.73
CA ILE A 177 -0.29 -5.93 21.13
C ILE A 177 -0.20 -7.44 21.26
N SER A 178 -0.37 -7.94 22.49
CA SER A 178 -0.47 -9.38 22.78
C SER A 178 -1.94 -9.80 22.76
N THR A 179 -2.27 -10.77 21.92
CA THR A 179 -3.63 -11.30 21.78
C THR A 179 -3.58 -12.75 21.30
N ARG A 180 -4.60 -13.55 21.63
CA ARG A 180 -4.75 -14.94 21.14
C ARG A 180 -4.87 -15.03 19.60
N PHE A 181 -5.19 -13.93 18.93
CA PHE A 181 -5.34 -13.88 17.47
C PHE A 181 -4.03 -13.60 16.74
N ARG A 182 -2.98 -13.11 17.43
CA ARG A 182 -1.69 -12.86 16.80
C ARG A 182 -0.95 -14.17 16.54
N GLN A 183 -0.53 -14.37 15.31
CA GLN A 183 0.24 -15.53 14.89
C GLN A 183 1.65 -15.07 14.49
N GLU A 184 2.66 -15.52 15.26
CA GLU A 184 4.05 -15.09 15.07
C GLU A 184 4.62 -15.51 13.71
N HIS A 185 4.21 -16.68 13.20
CA HIS A 185 4.68 -17.18 11.91
C HIS A 185 4.07 -16.44 10.70
N GLU A 186 3.07 -15.60 10.88
CA GLU A 186 2.47 -14.76 9.84
C GLU A 186 2.91 -13.28 9.94
N SER A 187 3.65 -12.91 10.97
CA SER A 187 4.12 -11.54 11.21
C SER A 187 5.53 -11.33 10.66
N LEU A 188 5.71 -10.40 9.72
CA LEU A 188 7.03 -9.96 9.26
C LEU A 188 7.87 -9.31 10.37
N ALA A 189 7.22 -8.84 11.43
CA ALA A 189 7.86 -8.27 12.62
C ALA A 189 8.25 -9.34 13.67
N SER A 190 8.22 -10.63 13.30
CA SER A 190 8.60 -11.76 14.16
C SER A 190 9.74 -12.57 13.55
N PRO A 191 10.72 -13.03 14.35
CA PRO A 191 11.76 -13.96 13.92
C PRO A 191 11.20 -15.33 13.53
N ALA A 192 9.98 -15.66 13.97
CA ALA A 192 9.29 -16.90 13.63
C ALA A 192 8.56 -16.85 12.29
N TYR A 193 8.62 -15.71 11.56
CA TYR A 193 7.95 -15.58 10.27
C TYR A 193 8.35 -16.65 9.28
N ARG A 194 7.36 -17.26 8.65
CA ARG A 194 7.55 -18.27 7.60
C ARG A 194 6.64 -17.96 6.41
N PRO A 195 7.19 -17.82 5.19
CA PRO A 195 6.37 -17.72 3.99
C PRO A 195 5.41 -18.92 3.89
N ALA A 196 4.18 -18.63 3.52
CA ALA A 196 3.17 -19.64 3.21
C ALA A 196 2.85 -19.57 1.70
N PRO A 197 2.24 -20.62 1.11
CA PRO A 197 1.73 -20.54 -0.24
C PRO A 197 0.80 -19.34 -0.41
N LEU A 198 0.97 -18.58 -1.49
CA LEU A 198 0.12 -17.44 -1.79
C LEU A 198 -1.25 -17.92 -2.26
N LEU A 199 -2.28 -17.35 -1.66
CA LEU A 199 -3.68 -17.56 -2.01
C LEU A 199 -4.28 -16.24 -2.45
N TYR A 200 -5.17 -16.26 -3.41
CA TYR A 200 -6.01 -15.11 -3.75
C TYR A 200 -7.48 -15.51 -3.69
N LEU A 201 -8.36 -14.53 -3.52
CA LEU A 201 -9.80 -14.73 -3.64
C LEU A 201 -10.21 -14.50 -5.09
N ASN A 202 -10.89 -15.49 -5.68
CA ASN A 202 -11.52 -15.31 -6.97
C ASN A 202 -12.85 -14.55 -6.84
N ASP A 203 -13.52 -14.30 -7.95
CA ASP A 203 -14.83 -13.63 -8.03
C ASP A 203 -15.97 -14.40 -7.33
N HIS A 204 -15.76 -15.68 -6.99
CA HIS A 204 -16.66 -16.52 -6.20
C HIS A 204 -16.32 -16.56 -4.70
N ASN A 205 -15.37 -15.74 -4.23
CA ASN A 205 -14.83 -15.77 -2.87
C ASN A 205 -14.18 -17.10 -2.46
N GLU A 206 -13.63 -17.85 -3.42
CA GLU A 206 -12.88 -19.06 -3.16
C GLU A 206 -11.39 -18.74 -3.09
N ALA A 207 -10.69 -19.33 -2.11
CA ALA A 207 -9.25 -19.17 -1.97
C ALA A 207 -8.52 -20.13 -2.95
N ILE A 208 -7.92 -19.55 -3.99
CA ILE A 208 -7.20 -20.27 -5.05
C ILE A 208 -5.69 -20.09 -4.85
N PRO A 209 -4.87 -21.16 -4.95
CA PRO A 209 -3.42 -21.02 -4.97
C PRO A 209 -2.94 -20.18 -6.17
N GLN A 210 -2.01 -19.25 -5.95
CA GLN A 210 -1.45 -18.42 -7.03
C GLN A 210 -0.89 -19.26 -8.18
N ALA A 211 -0.31 -20.42 -7.88
CA ALA A 211 0.21 -21.34 -8.89
C ALA A 211 -0.87 -21.85 -9.89
N GLU A 212 -2.15 -21.72 -9.56
CA GLU A 212 -3.27 -22.11 -10.41
C GLU A 212 -3.81 -20.94 -11.26
N CYS A 213 -3.26 -19.73 -11.10
CA CYS A 213 -3.72 -18.54 -11.82
C CYS A 213 -3.38 -18.57 -13.32
N GLY A 214 -2.51 -19.46 -13.77
CA GLY A 214 -2.18 -19.59 -15.20
C GLY A 214 -1.40 -18.40 -15.76
N PHE A 215 -0.37 -17.95 -15.04
CA PHE A 215 0.63 -16.98 -15.48
C PHE A 215 1.54 -17.59 -16.54
#